data_22773308b7a1bf26654796e3dd848b19
#
_entry.id   22773308b7a1bf26654796e3dd848b19
#
_cell.length_a   1.000
_cell.length_b   1.000
_cell.length_c   1.000
_cell.angle_alpha   90.00
_cell.angle_beta   90.00
_cell.angle_gamma   90.00
#
_symmetry.space_group_name_H-M   'P 1'
#
loop_
_entity.id
_entity.type
_entity.pdbx_description
1 polymer ?
#
loop_
_entity_poly.entity_id
_entity_poly.type
_entity_poly.pdbx_seq_one_letter_code
_entity_poly.pdbx_strand_id
1 'polypeptide(L)'
;MLISAAMAGCASPGSPIEHPVANQVPALKPGVYSIQAVDVRPVATHEIEPDYPPELGGLLTGKAVVVFTVRADGKVTDASVLEAEDVLFGESAVTAIRKWRFSPAQLHGAPVDCRMTLPFVFTSPYGYIQGDSGVPTPSGEPPSASEHTSIDTR
;
A
#
# COMPACT_ATOMS: atom_id res chain seq x y z
N MET A 1 60.34 -41.17 -7.21
CA MET A 1 60.96 -40.41 -6.16
C MET A 1 60.21 -39.22 -5.87
N LEU A 2 59.74 -39.10 -4.65
CA LEU A 2 59.12 -37.97 -3.97
C LEU A 2 57.84 -37.41 -4.58
N ILE A 3 56.79 -37.98 -4.06
CA ILE A 3 55.41 -37.51 -4.10
C ILE A 3 55.24 -36.45 -3.01
N SER A 4 54.86 -35.22 -3.40
CA SER A 4 54.42 -34.22 -2.46
C SER A 4 52.95 -34.05 -2.59
N ALA A 5 52.19 -34.53 -1.63
CA ALA A 5 50.77 -34.33 -1.51
C ALA A 5 50.51 -32.95 -0.91
N ALA A 6 49.95 -32.03 -1.68
CA ALA A 6 49.39 -30.79 -1.17
C ALA A 6 47.96 -30.99 -0.75
N MET A 7 47.73 -30.99 0.53
CA MET A 7 46.39 -30.92 1.13
C MET A 7 45.81 -29.53 0.90
N ALA A 8 44.89 -29.44 -0.02
CA ALA A 8 44.03 -28.25 -0.16
C ALA A 8 42.97 -28.30 0.91
N GLY A 9 43.09 -27.43 1.89
CA GLY A 9 42.06 -27.22 2.91
C GLY A 9 40.81 -26.64 2.28
N CYS A 10 39.71 -27.33 2.37
CA CYS A 10 38.38 -26.79 2.11
C CYS A 10 38.02 -25.79 3.21
N ALA A 11 38.30 -24.53 2.95
CA ALA A 11 37.61 -23.49 3.66
C ALA A 11 36.27 -23.26 2.95
N SER A 12 35.20 -23.79 3.51
CA SER A 12 33.84 -23.40 3.13
C SER A 12 33.63 -21.95 3.59
N PRO A 13 33.47 -20.97 2.70
CA PRO A 13 32.95 -19.69 3.12
C PRO A 13 31.50 -19.95 3.55
N GLY A 14 31.23 -19.69 4.82
CA GLY A 14 29.89 -19.69 5.33
C GLY A 14 29.04 -18.80 4.43
N SER A 15 28.00 -19.35 3.85
CA SER A 15 27.00 -18.60 3.10
C SER A 15 26.51 -17.49 4.01
N PRO A 16 26.56 -16.23 3.59
CA PRO A 16 25.84 -15.18 4.30
C PRO A 16 24.39 -15.63 4.34
N ILE A 17 23.83 -15.66 5.52
CA ILE A 17 22.39 -15.84 5.70
C ILE A 17 21.79 -14.61 5.06
N GLU A 18 21.39 -14.73 3.81
CA GLU A 18 20.58 -13.74 3.16
C GLU A 18 19.25 -13.69 3.92
N HIS A 19 19.17 -12.77 4.86
CA HIS A 19 17.88 -12.36 5.34
C HIS A 19 17.08 -11.95 4.10
N PRO A 20 15.87 -12.50 3.87
CA PRO A 20 15.03 -12.00 2.81
C PRO A 20 14.75 -10.54 3.15
N VAL A 21 15.47 -9.64 2.51
CA VAL A 21 15.13 -8.23 2.51
C VAL A 21 13.78 -8.12 1.82
N ALA A 22 12.73 -8.03 2.62
CA ALA A 22 11.34 -7.94 2.21
C ALA A 22 11.03 -6.68 1.39
N ASN A 23 12.05 -6.01 0.88
CA ASN A 23 11.91 -4.71 0.20
C ASN A 23 12.55 -4.71 -1.20
N GLN A 24 12.59 -5.86 -1.89
CA GLN A 24 13.01 -5.87 -3.28
C GLN A 24 11.81 -5.64 -4.18
N VAL A 25 11.72 -4.44 -4.74
CA VAL A 25 10.80 -4.17 -5.84
C VAL A 25 11.08 -5.19 -6.94
N PRO A 26 10.13 -6.06 -7.31
CA PRO A 26 10.35 -7.08 -8.33
C PRO A 26 10.88 -6.45 -9.62
N ALA A 27 11.79 -7.13 -10.31
CA ALA A 27 12.34 -6.65 -11.56
C ALA A 27 11.23 -6.30 -12.56
N LEU A 28 11.46 -5.27 -13.37
CA LEU A 28 10.50 -4.87 -14.40
C LEU A 28 10.40 -5.97 -15.46
N LYS A 29 9.17 -6.32 -15.83
CA LYS A 29 8.89 -7.19 -16.96
C LYS A 29 9.23 -6.47 -18.28
N PRO A 30 9.61 -7.19 -19.34
CA PRO A 30 9.80 -6.58 -20.67
C PRO A 30 8.54 -5.81 -21.11
N GLY A 31 8.72 -4.58 -21.56
CA GLY A 31 7.60 -3.71 -21.98
C GLY A 31 6.92 -2.93 -20.85
N VAL A 32 7.33 -3.11 -19.60
CA VAL A 32 6.86 -2.30 -18.46
C VAL A 32 7.92 -1.26 -18.11
N TYR A 33 7.52 -0.01 -18.05
CA TYR A 33 8.39 1.11 -17.77
C TYR A 33 8.28 1.55 -16.29
N SER A 34 9.32 2.16 -15.77
CA SER A 34 9.27 2.81 -14.48
C SER A 34 8.60 4.18 -14.59
N ILE A 35 8.08 4.70 -13.49
CA ILE A 35 7.43 6.01 -13.46
C ILE A 35 8.38 7.17 -13.81
N GLN A 36 9.69 6.97 -13.70
CA GLN A 36 10.70 7.96 -14.09
C GLN A 36 11.05 7.89 -15.57
N ALA A 37 10.70 6.81 -16.26
CA ALA A 37 11.05 6.57 -17.65
C ALA A 37 9.97 7.01 -18.65
N VAL A 38 8.82 7.46 -18.14
CA VAL A 38 7.67 7.87 -18.97
C VAL A 38 7.55 9.39 -19.02
N ASP A 39 7.08 9.91 -20.14
CA ASP A 39 6.88 11.36 -20.33
C ASP A 39 5.64 11.84 -19.57
N VAL A 40 4.56 11.04 -19.58
CA VAL A 40 3.32 11.29 -18.86
C VAL A 40 3.08 10.17 -17.85
N ARG A 41 2.94 10.55 -16.59
CA ARG A 41 2.69 9.60 -15.50
C ARG A 41 1.22 9.15 -15.48
N PRO A 42 0.94 7.91 -15.08
CA PRO A 42 -0.43 7.48 -14.84
C PRO A 42 -1.09 8.34 -13.74
N VAL A 43 -2.35 8.67 -13.94
CA VAL A 43 -3.17 9.39 -12.95
C VAL A 43 -4.38 8.54 -12.62
N ALA A 44 -4.69 8.38 -11.34
CA ALA A 44 -5.89 7.67 -10.93
C ALA A 44 -7.13 8.45 -11.38
N THR A 45 -8.02 7.77 -12.09
CA THR A 45 -9.30 8.31 -12.58
C THR A 45 -10.48 7.80 -11.77
N HIS A 46 -10.30 6.66 -11.12
CA HIS A 46 -11.26 6.06 -10.20
C HIS A 46 -10.50 5.39 -9.07
N GLU A 47 -10.74 5.85 -7.86
CA GLU A 47 -10.13 5.37 -6.63
C GLU A 47 -11.18 4.74 -5.74
N ILE A 48 -10.81 3.65 -5.08
CA ILE A 48 -11.63 2.97 -4.07
C ILE A 48 -10.78 2.85 -2.82
N GLU A 49 -11.27 3.37 -1.72
CA GLU A 49 -10.59 3.22 -0.44
C GLU A 49 -10.50 1.74 -0.05
N PRO A 50 -9.38 1.29 0.51
CA PRO A 50 -9.28 -0.05 1.04
C PRO A 50 -10.18 -0.20 2.26
N ASP A 51 -10.93 -1.30 2.31
CA ASP A 51 -11.73 -1.64 3.47
C ASP A 51 -10.82 -1.94 4.67
N TYR A 52 -11.16 -1.41 5.84
CA TYR A 52 -10.45 -1.77 7.05
C TYR A 52 -10.74 -3.23 7.42
N PRO A 53 -9.72 -4.10 7.62
CA PRO A 53 -9.95 -5.50 7.97
C PRO A 53 -10.69 -5.65 9.30
N PRO A 54 -11.89 -6.26 9.32
CA PRO A 54 -12.67 -6.41 10.55
C PRO A 54 -11.99 -7.31 11.59
N GLU A 55 -11.11 -8.21 11.14
CA GLU A 55 -10.34 -9.12 11.99
C GLU A 55 -9.41 -8.37 12.95
N LEU A 56 -8.98 -7.16 12.59
CA LEU A 56 -8.15 -6.30 13.44
C LEU A 56 -8.96 -5.53 14.49
N GLY A 57 -10.28 -5.74 14.56
CA GLY A 57 -11.15 -5.15 15.56
C GLY A 57 -11.20 -3.62 15.58
N GLY A 58 -10.66 -2.96 14.53
CA GLY A 58 -10.61 -1.51 14.44
C GLY A 58 -9.64 -0.83 15.42
N LEU A 59 -8.75 -1.57 16.06
CA LEU A 59 -7.87 -1.05 17.12
C LEU A 59 -6.49 -0.63 16.61
N LEU A 60 -6.10 -1.12 15.44
CA LEU A 60 -4.77 -0.88 14.90
C LEU A 60 -4.81 0.23 13.84
N THR A 61 -3.74 0.97 13.78
CA THR A 61 -3.40 1.82 12.64
C THR A 61 -2.19 1.22 11.96
N GLY A 62 -2.07 1.38 10.65
CA GLY A 62 -0.92 0.82 9.97
C GLY A 62 -0.81 1.30 8.53
N LYS A 63 0.26 0.87 7.91
CA LYS A 63 0.60 1.21 6.52
C LYS A 63 0.84 -0.06 5.72
N ALA A 64 0.39 -0.05 4.48
CA ALA A 64 0.76 -1.04 3.48
C ALA A 64 1.26 -0.35 2.21
N VAL A 65 2.33 -0.84 1.63
CA VAL A 65 2.89 -0.37 0.37
C VAL A 65 2.64 -1.45 -0.68
N VAL A 66 1.94 -1.08 -1.73
CA VAL A 66 1.58 -1.97 -2.84
C VAL A 66 2.33 -1.57 -4.09
N VAL A 67 2.95 -2.53 -4.76
CA VAL A 67 3.53 -2.38 -6.09
C VAL A 67 2.59 -3.00 -7.12
N PHE A 68 2.35 -2.31 -8.22
CA PHE A 68 1.44 -2.74 -9.28
C PHE A 68 1.84 -2.18 -10.64
N THR A 69 1.25 -2.70 -11.69
CA THR A 69 1.45 -2.22 -13.06
C THR A 69 0.14 -1.62 -13.57
N VAL A 70 0.21 -0.37 -14.02
CA VAL A 70 -0.87 0.26 -14.80
C VAL A 70 -0.63 -0.07 -16.26
N ARG A 71 -1.57 -0.72 -16.90
CA ARG A 71 -1.50 -1.07 -18.31
C ARG A 71 -1.82 0.11 -19.22
N ALA A 72 -1.46 -0.02 -20.47
CA ALA A 72 -1.77 0.96 -21.52
C ALA A 72 -3.30 1.18 -21.70
N ASP A 73 -4.15 0.29 -21.19
CA ASP A 73 -5.61 0.43 -21.15
C ASP A 73 -6.14 1.06 -19.84
N GLY A 74 -5.25 1.48 -18.94
CA GLY A 74 -5.58 2.08 -17.65
C GLY A 74 -5.99 1.10 -16.55
N LYS A 75 -5.92 -0.20 -16.79
CA LYS A 75 -6.22 -1.21 -15.77
C LYS A 75 -5.00 -1.56 -14.94
N VAL A 76 -5.24 -1.95 -13.70
CA VAL A 76 -4.20 -2.44 -12.78
C VAL A 76 -3.99 -3.93 -12.95
N THR A 77 -2.73 -4.34 -13.02
CA THR A 77 -2.28 -5.74 -13.05
C THR A 77 -1.06 -5.92 -12.16
N ASP A 78 -0.69 -7.18 -11.89
CA ASP A 78 0.50 -7.54 -11.11
C ASP A 78 0.58 -6.83 -9.75
N ALA A 79 -0.58 -6.58 -9.12
CA ALA A 79 -0.61 -5.95 -7.80
C ALA A 79 -0.14 -6.94 -6.72
N SER A 80 0.84 -6.53 -5.95
CA SER A 80 1.41 -7.29 -4.83
C SER A 80 1.84 -6.37 -3.70
N VAL A 81 1.86 -6.91 -2.49
CA VAL A 81 2.35 -6.18 -1.32
C VAL A 81 3.88 -6.11 -1.41
N LEU A 82 4.43 -4.91 -1.30
CA LEU A 82 5.86 -4.67 -1.18
C LEU A 82 6.28 -4.66 0.31
N GLU A 83 5.48 -3.99 1.13
CA GLU A 83 5.69 -3.85 2.56
C GLU A 83 4.32 -3.67 3.23
N ALA A 84 4.10 -4.26 4.38
CA ALA A 84 2.92 -4.01 5.20
C ALA A 84 3.25 -4.24 6.69
N GLU A 85 2.68 -3.43 7.56
CA GLU A 85 2.82 -3.57 9.01
C GLU A 85 2.00 -4.75 9.52
N ASP A 86 0.90 -5.08 8.82
CA ASP A 86 0.09 -6.26 9.04
C ASP A 86 -0.31 -6.86 7.69
N VAL A 87 -0.36 -8.18 7.60
CA VAL A 87 -0.71 -8.92 6.38
C VAL A 87 -2.11 -8.56 5.88
N LEU A 88 -3.05 -8.32 6.79
CA LEU A 88 -4.44 -7.99 6.46
C LEU A 88 -4.55 -6.59 5.83
N PHE A 89 -3.74 -5.63 6.26
CA PHE A 89 -3.64 -4.34 5.59
C PHE A 89 -3.11 -4.49 4.16
N GLY A 90 -2.11 -5.35 3.96
CA GLY A 90 -1.57 -5.65 2.64
C GLY A 90 -2.62 -6.24 1.69
N GLU A 91 -3.38 -7.23 2.16
CA GLU A 91 -4.44 -7.89 1.38
C GLU A 91 -5.57 -6.93 1.02
N SER A 92 -6.01 -6.12 1.97
CA SER A 92 -7.03 -5.11 1.75
C SER A 92 -6.57 -4.07 0.72
N ALA A 93 -5.34 -3.56 0.85
CA ALA A 93 -4.76 -2.60 -0.09
C ALA A 93 -4.66 -3.18 -1.52
N VAL A 94 -4.22 -4.44 -1.68
CA VAL A 94 -4.17 -5.11 -2.99
C VAL A 94 -5.56 -5.31 -3.57
N THR A 95 -6.55 -5.63 -2.74
CA THR A 95 -7.94 -5.80 -3.18
C THR A 95 -8.53 -4.48 -3.68
N ALA A 96 -8.26 -3.38 -2.99
CA ALA A 96 -8.70 -2.06 -3.39
C ALA A 96 -8.03 -1.62 -4.71
N ILE A 97 -6.69 -1.68 -4.79
CA ILE A 97 -5.95 -1.18 -5.97
C ILE A 97 -6.32 -1.91 -7.27
N ARG A 98 -6.69 -3.18 -7.22
CA ARG A 98 -7.16 -3.94 -8.38
C ARG A 98 -8.45 -3.39 -9.01
N LYS A 99 -9.25 -2.70 -8.21
CA LYS A 99 -10.51 -2.08 -8.65
C LYS A 99 -10.30 -0.66 -9.19
N TRP A 100 -9.12 -0.07 -8.95
CA TRP A 100 -8.80 1.27 -9.42
C TRP A 100 -8.69 1.34 -10.94
N ARG A 101 -8.85 2.55 -11.46
CA ARG A 101 -8.63 2.87 -12.88
C ARG A 101 -7.72 4.06 -12.98
N PHE A 102 -6.88 4.04 -14.01
CA PHE A 102 -5.89 5.08 -14.28
C PHE A 102 -6.00 5.57 -15.72
N SER A 103 -5.59 6.81 -15.97
CA SER A 103 -5.13 7.18 -17.29
C SER A 103 -3.77 6.51 -17.51
N PRO A 104 -3.51 5.93 -18.69
CA PRO A 104 -2.26 5.24 -18.94
C PRO A 104 -1.06 6.18 -18.94
N ALA A 105 0.12 5.66 -18.62
CA ALA A 105 1.38 6.33 -18.87
C ALA A 105 1.59 6.52 -20.37
N GLN A 106 2.32 7.55 -20.75
CA GLN A 106 2.71 7.77 -22.15
C GLN A 106 4.22 7.90 -22.26
N LEU A 107 4.76 7.29 -23.30
CA LEU A 107 6.13 7.42 -23.71
C LEU A 107 6.16 7.75 -25.21
N HIS A 108 6.77 8.88 -25.57
CA HIS A 108 6.76 9.42 -26.94
C HIS A 108 5.35 9.54 -27.56
N GLY A 109 4.36 9.88 -26.72
CA GLY A 109 2.97 10.02 -27.13
C GLY A 109 2.18 8.70 -27.25
N ALA A 110 2.82 7.55 -27.05
CA ALA A 110 2.17 6.25 -27.07
C ALA A 110 1.84 5.77 -25.64
N PRO A 111 0.66 5.17 -25.40
CA PRO A 111 0.33 4.60 -24.11
C PRO A 111 1.18 3.36 -23.84
N VAL A 112 1.75 3.27 -22.64
CA VAL A 112 2.64 2.19 -22.23
C VAL A 112 2.26 1.65 -20.84
N ASP A 113 2.67 0.42 -20.57
CA ASP A 113 2.53 -0.19 -19.26
C ASP A 113 3.56 0.45 -18.30
N CYS A 114 3.11 0.87 -17.13
CA CYS A 114 3.96 1.55 -16.15
C CYS A 114 3.84 0.92 -14.76
N ARG A 115 4.98 0.63 -14.14
CA ARG A 115 5.03 0.17 -12.75
C ARG A 115 4.95 1.34 -11.79
N MET A 116 4.07 1.20 -10.80
CA MET A 116 3.88 2.15 -9.73
C MET A 116 3.98 1.48 -8.35
N THR A 117 4.26 2.29 -7.36
CA THR A 117 4.20 1.90 -5.95
C THR A 117 3.35 2.94 -5.22
N LEU A 118 2.44 2.49 -4.39
CA LEU A 118 1.53 3.36 -3.65
C LEU A 118 1.42 2.93 -2.19
N PRO A 119 1.65 3.86 -1.23
CA PRO A 119 1.37 3.61 0.18
C PRO A 119 -0.12 3.81 0.48
N PHE A 120 -0.69 2.89 1.24
CA PHE A 120 -2.01 3.01 1.85
C PHE A 120 -1.84 3.16 3.35
N VAL A 121 -2.59 4.08 3.95
CA VAL A 121 -2.61 4.30 5.40
C VAL A 121 -3.98 3.87 5.90
N PHE A 122 -3.99 2.97 6.88
CA PHE A 122 -5.18 2.51 7.56
C PHE A 122 -5.24 3.18 8.92
N THR A 123 -6.33 3.86 9.18
CA THR A 123 -6.59 4.49 10.49
C THR A 123 -7.69 3.73 11.20
N SER A 124 -7.57 3.62 12.52
CA SER A 124 -8.61 3.02 13.34
C SER A 124 -9.94 3.76 13.14
N PRO A 125 -11.04 3.06 12.82
CA PRO A 125 -12.36 3.67 12.72
C PRO A 125 -12.89 4.19 14.06
N TYR A 126 -12.29 3.76 15.18
CA TYR A 126 -12.66 4.21 16.53
C TYR A 126 -11.82 5.37 17.04
N GLY A 127 -10.94 5.93 16.19
CA GLY A 127 -10.02 7.00 16.57
C GLY A 127 -8.82 6.50 17.37
N TYR A 128 -7.91 7.40 17.67
CA TYR A 128 -6.70 7.10 18.44
C TYR A 128 -7.10 6.90 19.91
N ILE A 129 -7.05 5.69 20.42
CA ILE A 129 -7.14 5.44 21.84
C ILE A 129 -5.79 5.86 22.44
N GLN A 130 -5.61 7.14 22.71
CA GLN A 130 -4.60 7.56 23.65
C GLN A 130 -4.99 6.98 25.00
N GLY A 131 -4.10 6.20 25.59
CA GLY A 131 -4.30 5.62 26.91
C GLY A 131 -4.37 6.70 27.99
N ASP A 132 -5.50 7.35 28.06
CA ASP A 132 -5.96 8.08 29.21
C ASP A 132 -7.37 7.54 29.54
N SER A 133 -7.58 7.26 30.82
CA SER A 133 -8.75 6.57 31.36
C SER A 133 -10.02 7.40 31.17
N GLY A 134 -10.51 7.47 29.95
CA GLY A 134 -11.75 8.15 29.59
C GLY A 134 -12.58 7.25 28.67
N VAL A 135 -13.73 6.83 29.16
CA VAL A 135 -14.76 6.13 28.39
C VAL A 135 -15.02 6.89 27.08
N PRO A 136 -14.99 6.25 25.89
CA PRO A 136 -15.36 6.92 24.66
C PRO A 136 -16.83 7.32 24.72
N THR A 137 -17.11 8.60 24.84
CA THR A 137 -18.43 9.15 24.58
C THR A 137 -18.69 9.05 23.06
N PRO A 138 -19.76 8.40 22.62
CA PRO A 138 -20.13 8.44 21.21
C PRO A 138 -20.53 9.89 20.86
N SER A 139 -19.65 10.61 20.16
CA SER A 139 -19.96 11.90 19.58
C SER A 139 -20.84 11.70 18.35
N GLY A 140 -22.10 11.47 18.59
CA GLY A 140 -23.14 11.33 17.59
C GLY A 140 -24.42 11.97 18.09
N GLU A 141 -24.32 13.18 18.65
CA GLU A 141 -25.52 13.98 18.94
C GLU A 141 -25.77 14.91 17.77
N PRO A 142 -26.91 14.79 17.09
CA PRO A 142 -27.30 15.75 16.07
C PRO A 142 -27.56 17.12 16.74
N PRO A 143 -27.21 18.25 16.12
CA PRO A 143 -27.49 19.54 16.70
C PRO A 143 -29.00 19.69 16.89
N SER A 144 -29.41 19.75 18.14
CA SER A 144 -30.79 20.08 18.50
C SER A 144 -31.09 21.48 17.98
N ALA A 145 -32.01 21.54 17.06
CA ALA A 145 -32.63 22.80 16.63
C ALA A 145 -33.29 23.43 17.84
N SER A 146 -32.67 24.45 18.40
CA SER A 146 -33.32 25.33 19.34
C SER A 146 -34.23 26.28 18.56
N GLU A 147 -35.45 25.88 18.51
CA GLU A 147 -36.59 26.74 18.11
C GLU A 147 -36.75 27.87 19.11
N HIS A 148 -36.33 29.07 18.71
CA HIS A 148 -36.59 30.27 19.49
C HIS A 148 -37.86 30.91 18.94
N THR A 149 -38.99 30.44 19.44
CA THR A 149 -40.28 31.13 19.24
C THR A 149 -40.35 32.30 20.20
N SER A 150 -40.06 33.49 19.72
CA SER A 150 -40.44 34.72 20.40
C SER A 150 -41.84 35.10 19.97
N ILE A 151 -42.79 34.83 20.81
CA ILE A 151 -44.12 35.49 20.74
C ILE A 151 -44.04 36.80 21.50
N ASP A 152 -44.02 37.88 20.77
CA ASP A 152 -44.31 39.22 21.34
C ASP A 152 -45.75 39.54 21.07
N THR A 153 -46.48 39.69 22.16
CA THR A 153 -47.85 40.14 22.19
C THR A 153 -47.84 41.61 22.55
N ARG A 154 -48.19 42.44 21.56
CA ARG A 154 -49.01 43.64 21.86
C ARG A 154 -49.20 44.49 20.62
#